data_3e27e56b8182511afef1e830f42b97da
#
_entry.id   3e27e56b8182511afef1e830f42b97da
#
_cell.length_a   1.000
_cell.length_b   1.000
_cell.length_c   1.000
_cell.angle_alpha   90.00
_cell.angle_beta   90.00
_cell.angle_gamma   90.00
#
_symmetry.space_group_name_H-M   'P 1'
#
loop_
_entity.id
_entity.type
_entity.pdbx_description
1 polymer ?
#
loop_
_entity_poly.entity_id
_entity_poly.type
_entity_poly.pdbx_seq_one_letter_code
_entity_poly.pdbx_strand_id
1 'polypeptide(L)'
;MALGQAELFKILGVETRIRIIELLKQKGPLGVNELSDTLGVTASAVSQHLKILKHAGLVRSERKGYWIPYEVNADALEQCQEILSRVCTCGCKGTGQIRKAELDRSEGKLALLKKWEKELLREMNEVRCRIEEREREK
;
A
#
# COMPACT_ATOMS: atom_id res chain seq x y z
N MET A 1 18.21 -7.36 -3.58
CA MET A 1 18.82 -6.68 -2.41
C MET A 1 17.70 -6.04 -1.60
N ALA A 2 17.63 -6.37 -0.34
CA ALA A 2 16.69 -5.69 0.55
C ALA A 2 17.22 -4.28 0.83
N LEU A 3 16.52 -3.26 0.38
CA LEU A 3 16.79 -1.87 0.76
C LEU A 3 16.68 -1.73 2.27
N GLY A 4 17.62 -1.01 2.86
CA GLY A 4 17.55 -0.66 4.26
C GLY A 4 16.27 0.14 4.54
N GLN A 5 15.65 -0.07 5.71
CA GLN A 5 14.39 0.60 6.08
C GLN A 5 14.48 2.13 5.94
N ALA A 6 15.59 2.73 6.37
CA ALA A 6 15.81 4.17 6.26
C ALA A 6 15.91 4.64 4.80
N GLU A 7 16.48 3.84 3.92
CA GLU A 7 16.61 4.16 2.51
C GLU A 7 15.25 4.13 1.79
N LEU A 8 14.41 3.18 2.15
CA LEU A 8 13.03 3.10 1.67
C LEU A 8 12.24 4.37 2.02
N PHE A 9 12.33 4.85 3.27
CA PHE A 9 11.69 6.10 3.68
C PHE A 9 12.23 7.33 2.95
N LYS A 10 13.52 7.39 2.67
CA LYS A 10 14.12 8.46 1.85
C LYS A 10 13.56 8.47 0.43
N ILE A 11 13.39 7.30 -0.15
CA ILE A 11 12.82 7.16 -1.50
C ILE A 11 11.36 7.61 -1.51
N LEU A 12 10.56 7.18 -0.54
CA LEU A 12 9.16 7.57 -0.42
C LEU A 12 8.96 8.99 0.12
N GLY A 13 9.99 9.63 0.68
CA GLY A 13 9.92 10.99 1.22
C GLY A 13 9.79 12.11 0.17
N VAL A 14 9.60 11.78 -1.10
CA VAL A 14 9.39 12.73 -2.20
C VAL A 14 7.95 12.61 -2.70
N GLU A 15 7.20 13.70 -2.59
CA GLU A 15 5.76 13.76 -2.94
C GLU A 15 5.47 13.24 -4.35
N THR A 16 6.27 13.64 -5.33
CA THR A 16 6.08 13.19 -6.72
C THR A 16 6.18 11.68 -6.86
N ARG A 17 7.04 11.02 -6.11
CA ARG A 17 7.17 9.56 -6.13
C ARG A 17 5.95 8.87 -5.52
N ILE A 18 5.41 9.42 -4.45
CA ILE A 18 4.16 8.93 -3.84
C ILE A 18 3.02 9.03 -4.83
N ARG A 19 2.86 10.19 -5.48
CA ARG A 19 1.83 10.41 -6.50
C ARG A 19 1.96 9.47 -7.70
N ILE A 20 3.19 9.16 -8.14
CA ILE A 20 3.42 8.16 -9.19
C ILE A 20 2.90 6.78 -8.76
N ILE A 21 3.24 6.35 -7.55
CA ILE A 21 2.78 5.06 -7.01
C ILE A 21 1.26 5.02 -6.91
N GLU A 22 0.63 6.08 -6.41
CA GLU A 22 -0.83 6.19 -6.30
C GLU A 22 -1.52 6.09 -7.68
N LEU A 23 -1.01 6.79 -8.69
CA LEU A 23 -1.55 6.74 -10.04
C LEU A 23 -1.42 5.35 -10.65
N LEU A 24 -0.27 4.70 -10.49
CA LEU A 24 -0.04 3.35 -10.97
C LEU A 24 -0.94 2.33 -10.26
N LYS A 25 -1.28 2.54 -8.98
CA LYS A 25 -2.24 1.71 -8.25
C LYS A 25 -3.68 1.91 -8.72
N GLN A 26 -4.05 3.13 -9.04
CA GLN A 26 -5.42 3.47 -9.43
C GLN A 26 -5.74 3.13 -10.89
N LYS A 27 -4.82 3.44 -11.79
CA LYS A 27 -5.03 3.33 -13.24
C LYS A 27 -4.38 2.09 -13.86
N GLY A 28 -3.50 1.40 -13.11
CA GLY A 28 -2.72 0.29 -13.62
C GLY A 28 -1.43 0.73 -14.33
N PRO A 29 -0.89 -0.09 -15.23
CA PRO A 29 0.36 0.20 -15.94
C PRO A 29 0.24 1.47 -16.79
N LEU A 30 1.15 2.43 -16.60
CA LEU A 30 1.21 3.71 -17.32
C LEU A 30 2.60 3.98 -17.87
N GLY A 31 2.65 4.67 -18.99
CA GLY A 31 3.89 5.18 -19.59
C GLY A 31 4.35 6.51 -18.98
N VAL A 32 5.60 6.90 -19.28
CA VAL A 32 6.19 8.15 -18.79
C VAL A 32 5.36 9.39 -19.19
N ASN A 33 4.90 9.43 -20.44
CA ASN A 33 4.13 10.58 -20.95
C ASN A 33 2.78 10.71 -20.24
N GLU A 34 2.07 9.60 -20.03
CA GLU A 34 0.79 9.59 -19.33
C GLU A 34 0.92 10.05 -17.86
N LEU A 35 2.01 9.65 -17.21
CA LEU A 35 2.33 10.11 -15.85
C LEU A 35 2.70 11.60 -15.84
N SER A 36 3.51 12.06 -16.79
CA SER A 36 3.92 13.44 -16.96
C SER A 36 2.71 14.36 -17.14
N ASP A 37 1.80 14.01 -18.05
CA ASP A 37 0.58 14.76 -18.32
C ASP A 37 -0.34 14.85 -17.09
N THR A 38 -0.49 13.73 -16.39
CA THR A 38 -1.37 13.67 -15.21
C THR A 38 -0.79 14.44 -14.01
N LEU A 39 0.52 14.41 -13.83
CA LEU A 39 1.20 15.05 -12.69
C LEU A 39 1.56 16.52 -12.94
N GLY A 40 1.53 16.97 -14.20
CA GLY A 40 1.95 18.31 -14.57
C GLY A 40 3.46 18.56 -14.40
N VAL A 41 4.27 17.52 -14.49
CA VAL A 41 5.73 17.58 -14.43
C VAL A 41 6.35 17.10 -15.74
N THR A 42 7.60 17.43 -15.99
CA THR A 42 8.27 17.04 -17.23
C THR A 42 8.49 15.54 -17.32
N ALA A 43 8.43 14.98 -18.53
CA ALA A 43 8.71 13.58 -18.78
C ALA A 43 10.11 13.17 -18.30
N SER A 44 11.10 14.07 -18.40
CA SER A 44 12.44 13.86 -17.87
C SER A 44 12.47 13.68 -16.36
N ALA A 45 11.74 14.52 -15.63
CA ALA A 45 11.61 14.41 -14.17
C ALA A 45 10.90 13.10 -13.77
N VAL A 46 9.82 12.74 -14.45
CA VAL A 46 9.11 11.46 -14.23
C VAL A 46 10.04 10.27 -14.47
N SER A 47 10.82 10.29 -15.57
CA SER A 47 11.78 9.25 -15.87
C SER A 47 12.84 9.07 -14.78
N GLN A 48 13.33 10.16 -14.19
CA GLN A 48 14.28 10.12 -13.09
C GLN A 48 13.65 9.52 -11.83
N HIS A 49 12.42 9.93 -11.49
CA HIS A 49 11.70 9.36 -10.35
C HIS A 49 11.39 7.88 -10.53
N LEU A 50 10.96 7.48 -11.71
CA LEU A 50 10.70 6.06 -12.04
C LEU A 50 11.97 5.21 -12.00
N LYS A 51 13.11 5.76 -12.44
CA LYS A 51 14.41 5.07 -12.35
C LYS A 51 14.79 4.77 -10.90
N ILE A 52 14.57 5.73 -10.00
CA ILE A 52 14.83 5.56 -8.57
C ILE A 52 13.86 4.52 -7.98
N LEU A 53 12.58 4.62 -8.27
CA LEU A 53 11.56 3.67 -7.81
C LEU A 53 11.80 2.26 -8.33
N LYS A 54 12.24 2.13 -9.58
CA LYS A 54 12.60 0.83 -10.18
C LYS A 54 13.84 0.24 -9.54
N HIS A 55 14.86 1.06 -9.29
CA HIS A 55 16.08 0.62 -8.60
C HIS A 55 15.77 0.15 -7.16
N ALA A 56 14.82 0.80 -6.51
CA ALA A 56 14.30 0.40 -5.20
C ALA A 56 13.41 -0.86 -5.23
N GLY A 57 13.06 -1.37 -6.40
CA GLY A 57 12.18 -2.52 -6.56
C GLY A 57 10.70 -2.23 -6.32
N LEU A 58 10.31 -0.95 -6.10
CA LEU A 58 8.91 -0.55 -5.84
C LEU A 58 8.06 -0.53 -7.11
N VAL A 59 8.70 -0.34 -8.26
CA VAL A 59 8.07 -0.28 -9.58
C VAL A 59 8.79 -1.22 -10.52
N ARG A 60 8.04 -1.89 -11.37
CA ARG A 60 8.56 -2.72 -12.47
C ARG A 60 8.24 -2.07 -13.81
N SER A 61 9.01 -2.38 -14.82
CA SER A 61 8.70 -1.98 -16.19
C SER A 61 8.95 -3.15 -17.13
N GLU A 62 8.04 -3.37 -18.05
CA GLU A 62 8.17 -4.36 -19.10
C GLU A 62 8.01 -3.66 -20.44
N ARG A 63 9.00 -3.86 -21.33
CA ARG A 63 8.95 -3.23 -22.65
C ARG A 63 8.00 -4.00 -23.56
N LYS A 64 6.98 -3.32 -24.06
CA LYS A 64 6.03 -3.83 -25.05
C LYS A 64 6.17 -3.05 -26.36
N GLY A 65 7.12 -3.46 -27.21
CA GLY A 65 7.41 -2.75 -28.44
C GLY A 65 8.03 -1.36 -28.20
N TYR A 66 7.34 -0.31 -28.65
CA TYR A 66 7.73 1.09 -28.43
C TYR A 66 7.22 1.66 -27.09
N TRP A 67 6.30 0.97 -26.43
CA TRP A 67 5.71 1.38 -25.18
C TRP A 67 6.38 0.67 -24.00
N ILE A 68 6.72 1.43 -22.97
CA ILE A 68 7.32 0.91 -21.75
C ILE A 68 6.39 1.29 -20.60
N PRO A 69 5.41 0.44 -20.26
CA PRO A 69 4.56 0.65 -19.10
C PRO A 69 5.34 0.38 -17.81
N TYR A 70 5.05 1.19 -16.81
CA TYR A 70 5.48 0.98 -15.44
C TYR A 70 4.30 0.51 -14.61
N GLU A 71 4.55 -0.43 -13.74
CA GLU A 71 3.56 -0.97 -12.82
C GLU A 71 4.13 -1.08 -11.40
N VAL A 72 3.27 -1.05 -10.42
CA VAL A 72 3.66 -1.17 -9.01
C VAL A 72 4.02 -2.62 -8.68
N ASN A 73 5.12 -2.81 -7.96
CA ASN A 73 5.46 -4.09 -7.38
C ASN A 73 4.70 -4.29 -6.07
N ALA A 74 3.62 -5.06 -6.09
CA ALA A 74 2.76 -5.31 -4.95
C ALA A 74 3.51 -5.92 -3.76
N ASP A 75 4.42 -6.86 -4.00
CA ASP A 75 5.20 -7.52 -2.95
C ASP A 75 6.10 -6.53 -2.20
N ALA A 76 6.72 -5.59 -2.93
CA ALA A 76 7.56 -4.57 -2.34
C ALA A 76 6.74 -3.56 -1.51
N LEU A 77 5.54 -3.20 -1.94
CA LEU A 77 4.64 -2.35 -1.16
C LEU A 77 4.13 -3.04 0.10
N GLU A 78 3.89 -4.33 0.05
CA GLU A 78 3.51 -5.12 1.22
C GLU A 78 4.62 -5.12 2.28
N GLN A 79 5.88 -5.28 1.86
CA GLN A 79 7.05 -5.14 2.73
C GLN A 79 7.15 -3.74 3.35
N CYS A 80 6.85 -2.68 2.58
CA CYS A 80 6.77 -1.32 3.11
C CYS A 80 5.71 -1.20 4.20
N GLN A 81 4.55 -1.79 4.01
CA GLN A 81 3.46 -1.79 4.99
C GLN A 81 3.86 -2.51 6.28
N GLU A 82 4.57 -3.61 6.20
CA GLU A 82 5.10 -4.31 7.37
C GLU A 82 6.09 -3.43 8.16
N ILE A 83 6.99 -2.74 7.47
CA ILE A 83 7.94 -1.83 8.09
C ILE A 83 7.22 -0.69 8.80
N LEU A 84 6.23 -0.07 8.14
CA LEU A 84 5.41 0.98 8.72
C LEU A 84 4.65 0.49 9.95
N SER A 85 4.10 -0.71 9.93
CA SER A 85 3.37 -1.29 11.06
C SER A 85 4.26 -1.53 12.28
N ARG A 86 5.55 -1.77 12.08
CA ARG A 86 6.53 -1.90 13.17
C ARG A 86 6.91 -0.57 13.81
N VAL A 87 6.95 0.49 13.00
CA VAL A 87 7.30 1.85 13.46
C VAL A 87 6.08 2.53 14.09
N CYS A 88 4.92 2.35 13.50
CA CYS A 88 3.65 2.85 14.03
C CYS A 88 3.10 1.88 15.07
N THR A 89 3.63 1.95 16.29
CA THR A 89 3.11 1.26 17.48
C THR A 89 1.87 1.95 18.08
N CYS A 90 1.06 2.61 17.27
CA CYS A 90 -0.29 2.91 17.70
C CYS A 90 -0.98 1.56 17.90
N GLY A 91 -1.42 1.22 19.08
CA GLY A 91 -2.07 -0.05 19.44
C GLY A 91 -3.37 -0.40 18.69
N CYS A 92 -3.57 0.24 17.59
CA CYS A 92 -4.43 -0.17 16.48
C CYS A 92 -3.71 -1.32 15.76
N LYS A 93 -3.73 -2.50 16.34
CA LYS A 93 -3.72 -3.72 15.52
C LYS A 93 -4.96 -3.56 14.66
N GLY A 94 -4.72 -2.99 13.46
CA GLY A 94 -5.78 -2.54 12.60
C GLY A 94 -6.85 -3.59 12.52
N THR A 95 -8.06 -3.17 12.72
CA THR A 95 -9.23 -3.82 12.15
C THR A 95 -8.76 -4.35 10.81
N GLY A 96 -8.56 -5.67 10.75
CA GLY A 96 -7.94 -6.28 9.59
C GLY A 96 -8.60 -5.72 8.36
N GLN A 97 -7.85 -4.96 7.59
CA GLN A 97 -8.34 -4.57 6.28
C GLN A 97 -8.62 -5.89 5.59
N ILE A 98 -9.89 -6.21 5.57
CA ILE A 98 -10.43 -7.34 4.83
C ILE A 98 -9.86 -7.19 3.44
N ARG A 99 -8.83 -7.95 3.13
CA ARG A 99 -8.21 -7.90 1.82
C ARG A 99 -9.25 -8.39 0.83
N LYS A 100 -9.90 -7.46 0.17
CA LYS A 100 -10.94 -7.71 -0.82
C LYS A 100 -10.46 -8.74 -1.87
N ALA A 101 -9.14 -8.76 -2.13
CA ALA A 101 -8.49 -9.72 -2.99
C ALA A 101 -8.48 -11.16 -2.45
N GLU A 102 -8.48 -11.36 -1.13
CA GLU A 102 -8.60 -12.70 -0.52
C GLU A 102 -10.04 -13.19 -0.55
N LEU A 103 -10.99 -12.26 -0.47
CA LEU A 103 -12.41 -12.57 -0.56
C LEU A 103 -12.80 -13.11 -1.95
N ASP A 104 -12.19 -12.57 -3.01
CA ASP A 104 -12.50 -12.96 -4.38
C ASP A 104 -11.89 -14.29 -4.81
N ARG A 105 -10.85 -14.77 -4.11
CA ARG A 105 -10.12 -15.99 -4.45
C ARG A 105 -10.58 -17.25 -3.73
N SER A 106 -11.41 -17.15 -2.68
CA SER A 106 -11.77 -18.32 -1.87
C SER A 106 -13.11 -18.91 -2.27
N GLU A 107 -13.11 -20.16 -2.64
CA GLU A 107 -14.32 -20.99 -2.80
C GLU A 107 -15.08 -21.19 -1.47
N GLY A 108 -14.48 -20.83 -0.35
CA GLY A 108 -15.05 -20.89 1.00
C GLY A 108 -15.52 -19.54 1.55
N LYS A 109 -16.04 -18.63 0.70
CA LYS A 109 -16.48 -17.27 1.07
C LYS A 109 -17.30 -17.19 2.36
N LEU A 110 -18.24 -18.11 2.56
CA LEU A 110 -19.14 -18.07 3.72
C LEU A 110 -18.42 -18.39 5.04
N ALA A 111 -17.53 -19.36 5.04
CA ALA A 111 -16.77 -19.75 6.23
C ALA A 111 -15.79 -18.66 6.65
N LEU A 112 -15.15 -18.02 5.66
CA LEU A 112 -14.23 -16.90 5.88
C LEU A 112 -14.96 -15.67 6.42
N LEU A 113 -16.13 -15.34 5.85
CA LEU A 113 -16.96 -14.24 6.31
C LEU A 113 -17.47 -14.45 7.73
N LYS A 114 -17.90 -15.67 8.10
CA LYS A 114 -18.28 -16.01 9.46
C LYS A 114 -17.12 -15.91 10.45
N LYS A 115 -15.92 -16.28 10.03
CA LYS A 115 -14.72 -16.13 10.85
C LYS A 115 -14.43 -14.67 11.12
N TRP A 116 -14.53 -13.81 10.12
CA TRP A 116 -14.31 -12.37 10.25
C TRP A 116 -15.40 -11.68 11.06
N GLU A 117 -16.66 -12.06 10.87
CA GLU A 117 -17.75 -11.58 11.69
C GLU A 117 -17.49 -11.84 13.19
N LYS A 118 -17.02 -13.03 13.51
CA LYS A 118 -16.67 -13.40 14.88
C LYS A 118 -15.50 -12.60 15.44
N GLU A 119 -14.47 -12.34 14.62
CA GLU A 119 -13.31 -11.52 14.98
C GLU A 119 -13.73 -10.05 15.22
N LEU A 120 -14.52 -9.48 14.31
CA LEU A 120 -15.03 -8.11 14.41
C LEU A 120 -15.93 -7.92 15.66
N LEU A 121 -16.77 -8.89 15.98
CA LEU A 121 -17.58 -8.87 17.19
C LEU A 121 -16.73 -8.88 18.47
N ARG A 122 -15.63 -9.64 18.45
CA ARG A 122 -14.68 -9.68 19.56
C ARG A 122 -13.98 -8.34 19.74
N GLU A 123 -13.49 -7.73 18.66
CA GLU A 123 -12.86 -6.40 18.71
C GLU A 123 -13.84 -5.31 19.16
N MET A 124 -15.09 -5.35 18.68
CA MET A 124 -16.15 -4.45 19.11
C MET A 124 -16.42 -4.52 20.61
N ASN A 125 -16.48 -5.72 21.15
CA ASN A 125 -16.69 -5.93 22.59
C ASN A 125 -15.51 -5.42 23.42
N GLU A 126 -14.27 -5.63 22.94
CA GLU A 126 -13.06 -5.11 23.61
C GLU A 126 -13.05 -3.58 23.66
N VAL A 127 -13.40 -2.92 22.55
CA VAL A 127 -13.54 -1.46 22.49
C VAL A 127 -14.63 -0.98 23.43
N ARG A 128 -15.79 -1.66 23.47
CA ARG A 128 -16.90 -1.32 24.37
C ARG A 128 -16.48 -1.40 25.83
N CYS A 129 -15.78 -2.45 26.24
CA CYS A 129 -15.24 -2.58 27.60
C CYS A 129 -14.32 -1.41 27.96
N ARG A 130 -13.44 -1.02 27.05
CA ARG A 130 -12.53 0.12 27.28
C ARG A 130 -13.26 1.46 27.41
N ILE A 131 -14.35 1.64 26.68
CA ILE A 131 -15.19 2.83 26.81
C ILE A 131 -15.85 2.85 28.19
N GLU A 132 -16.44 1.75 28.62
CA GLU A 132 -17.09 1.63 29.93
C GLU A 132 -16.10 1.84 31.10
N GLU A 133 -14.86 1.34 30.97
CA GLU A 133 -13.80 1.59 31.95
C GLU A 133 -13.46 3.08 32.06
N ARG A 134 -13.29 3.74 30.92
CA ARG A 134 -13.04 5.20 30.87
C ARG A 134 -14.17 6.06 31.39
N GLU A 135 -15.40 5.64 31.21
CA GLU A 135 -16.58 6.34 31.74
C GLU A 135 -16.72 6.19 33.26
N ARG A 136 -16.25 5.08 33.83
CA ARG A 136 -16.23 4.86 35.29
C ARG A 136 -15.13 5.64 36.00
N GLU A 137 -14.07 6.01 35.31
CA GLU A 137 -12.95 6.80 35.85
C GLU A 137 -13.23 8.31 35.88
N LYS A 138 -14.35 8.77 35.36
CA LYS A 138 -14.82 10.16 35.41
C LYS A 138 -15.80 10.36 36.54
#